data_d479d0683d9e9eb53cb6ed3b2b0eb443
#
_entry.id   d479d0683d9e9eb53cb6ed3b2b0eb443
#
_cell.length_a   1.000
_cell.length_b   1.000
_cell.length_c   1.000
_cell.angle_alpha   90.00
_cell.angle_beta   90.00
_cell.angle_gamma   90.00
#
_symmetry.space_group_name_H-M   'P 1'
#
loop_
_entity.id
_entity.type
_entity.pdbx_description
1 polymer ?
#
loop_
_entity_poly.entity_id
_entity_poly.type
_entity_poly.pdbx_seq_one_letter_code
_entity_poly.pdbx_strand_id
1 'polypeptide(L)'
;MSVALGSGADAVVFYPAERDLETWAVRHAAGSAPDRWPYGLDRLESHIAGVTSKNLPAATPITRVARRVIALLPPDRRASNPVGVTWDENAGALLATTTRLSARYSGVVWLTDGVARQGGGRFASLRRALRRMDGLWVLSDAQVAPLAAFLGEGAPPVHYVRFGVDQDFFRHAPYPIRPLVVSVGGDRDRDPETLLRAMATLRKVRPDVEIVVQSKTSIDPPAGVNVVPYLTHTELRDLYARASVVVIATRPNLHVSGMTVGLEAMATGRPLVITRTPGMDDYFGGTTAARMVQVGDADALASEALRLLEDPVAGAAAGEAASAHVTGGFTTAHLAARVAEVITRR
;
A
#
# COMPACT_ATOMS: atom_id res chain seq x y z
N MET A 1 13.02 -12.76 20.42
CA MET A 1 13.33 -12.07 21.70
C MET A 1 12.65 -10.71 21.63
N SER A 2 11.57 -10.49 22.42
CA SER A 2 10.91 -9.19 22.54
C SER A 2 11.84 -8.21 23.23
N VAL A 3 12.33 -7.19 22.50
CA VAL A 3 13.02 -6.06 23.13
C VAL A 3 11.92 -5.20 23.74
N ALA A 4 11.72 -5.37 25.07
CA ALA A 4 10.85 -4.48 25.81
C ALA A 4 11.36 -3.04 25.67
N LEU A 5 10.60 -2.16 25.07
CA LEU A 5 10.73 -0.73 25.33
C LEU A 5 10.64 -0.58 26.85
N GLY A 6 11.62 0.09 27.45
CA GLY A 6 11.71 0.24 28.89
C GLY A 6 10.35 0.69 29.44
N SER A 7 9.96 0.16 30.60
CA SER A 7 8.66 0.28 31.27
C SER A 7 8.05 1.68 31.11
N GLY A 8 7.06 1.84 30.24
CA GLY A 8 6.25 3.03 30.11
C GLY A 8 6.09 3.67 28.72
N ALA A 9 6.70 3.16 27.67
CA ALA A 9 6.56 3.75 26.33
C ALA A 9 5.50 3.00 25.51
N ASP A 10 4.25 3.43 25.64
CA ASP A 10 3.15 3.02 24.76
C ASP A 10 3.34 3.64 23.36
N ALA A 11 2.75 3.01 22.34
CA ALA A 11 2.66 3.57 21.00
C ALA A 11 1.22 3.96 20.68
N VAL A 12 1.05 5.09 20.00
CA VAL A 12 -0.25 5.53 19.48
C VAL A 12 -0.18 5.63 17.97
N VAL A 13 -0.99 4.84 17.29
CA VAL A 13 -1.16 4.92 15.83
C VAL A 13 -2.24 5.96 15.53
N PHE A 14 -1.86 6.99 14.79
CA PHE A 14 -2.76 8.07 14.43
C PHE A 14 -3.22 7.94 12.98
N TYR A 15 -4.52 8.02 12.78
CA TYR A 15 -5.16 8.02 11.46
C TYR A 15 -5.79 9.38 11.16
N PRO A 16 -5.84 9.83 9.90
CA PRO A 16 -6.56 11.04 9.53
C PRO A 16 -8.06 10.87 9.82
N ALA A 17 -8.77 11.99 10.05
CA ALA A 17 -10.18 11.98 10.43
C ALA A 17 -11.08 11.28 9.39
N GLU A 18 -10.70 11.36 8.11
CA GLU A 18 -11.42 10.74 6.99
C GLU A 18 -11.36 9.20 7.03
N ARG A 19 -10.45 8.66 7.81
CA ARG A 19 -10.32 7.22 8.06
C ARG A 19 -10.91 6.87 9.43
N ASP A 20 -12.24 6.98 9.53
CA ASP A 20 -13.00 6.75 10.76
C ASP A 20 -12.77 5.33 11.30
N LEU A 21 -12.09 5.27 12.44
CA LEU A 21 -11.73 4.02 13.10
C LEU A 21 -12.94 3.27 13.67
N GLU A 22 -13.99 3.97 14.10
CA GLU A 22 -15.21 3.33 14.63
C GLU A 22 -15.94 2.61 13.50
N THR A 23 -16.18 3.30 12.39
CA THR A 23 -16.77 2.69 11.18
C THR A 23 -15.89 1.55 10.66
N TRP A 24 -14.56 1.68 10.70
CA TRP A 24 -13.65 0.62 10.27
C TRP A 24 -13.78 -0.61 11.19
N ALA A 25 -13.81 -0.43 12.51
CA ALA A 25 -13.94 -1.52 13.48
C ALA A 25 -15.26 -2.29 13.30
N VAL A 26 -16.37 -1.59 13.06
CA VAL A 26 -17.67 -2.23 12.75
C VAL A 26 -17.57 -3.07 11.49
N ARG A 27 -16.94 -2.55 10.43
CA ARG A 27 -16.76 -3.29 9.17
C ARG A 27 -15.85 -4.50 9.35
N HIS A 28 -14.77 -4.37 10.12
CA HIS A 28 -13.89 -5.51 10.42
C HIS A 28 -14.62 -6.59 11.21
N ALA A 29 -15.35 -6.23 12.27
CA ALA A 29 -16.15 -7.17 13.06
C ALA A 29 -17.23 -7.90 12.20
N ALA A 30 -17.74 -7.24 11.16
CA ALA A 30 -18.65 -7.83 10.18
C ALA A 30 -17.93 -8.64 9.08
N GLY A 31 -16.61 -8.80 9.12
CA GLY A 31 -15.81 -9.48 8.09
C GLY A 31 -15.77 -8.77 6.75
N SER A 32 -16.04 -7.45 6.72
CA SER A 32 -16.10 -6.64 5.50
C SER A 32 -14.95 -5.64 5.33
N ALA A 33 -13.96 -5.67 6.21
CA ALA A 33 -12.70 -4.96 6.07
C ALA A 33 -11.53 -5.82 6.57
N PRO A 34 -10.34 -5.72 5.93
CA PRO A 34 -9.14 -6.40 6.38
C PRO A 34 -8.61 -5.76 7.66
N ASP A 35 -7.93 -6.56 8.49
CA ASP A 35 -7.31 -6.16 9.76
C ASP A 35 -8.22 -5.34 10.69
N ARG A 36 -7.94 -5.36 11.99
CA ARG A 36 -8.72 -4.60 12.99
C ARG A 36 -8.52 -3.08 12.85
N TRP A 37 -7.32 -2.65 12.47
CA TRP A 37 -7.04 -1.27 12.10
C TRP A 37 -6.54 -1.19 10.65
N PRO A 38 -6.74 -0.06 9.97
CA PRO A 38 -6.22 0.11 8.63
C PRO A 38 -4.73 -0.21 8.53
N TYR A 39 -4.35 -0.92 7.46
CA TYR A 39 -2.97 -1.38 7.19
C TYR A 39 -2.41 -2.42 8.18
N GLY A 40 -3.23 -3.04 9.03
CA GLY A 40 -2.79 -4.05 9.99
C GLY A 40 -1.87 -3.54 11.10
N LEU A 41 -1.87 -2.22 11.36
CA LEU A 41 -1.01 -1.62 12.40
C LEU A 41 -1.44 -1.98 13.83
N ASP A 42 -2.62 -2.59 14.03
CA ASP A 42 -3.00 -3.24 15.29
C ASP A 42 -2.04 -4.38 15.67
N ARG A 43 -1.44 -5.05 14.68
CA ARG A 43 -0.47 -6.13 14.93
C ARG A 43 0.85 -5.65 15.55
N LEU A 44 1.07 -4.34 15.68
CA LEU A 44 2.14 -3.77 16.50
C LEU A 44 2.04 -4.21 17.96
N GLU A 45 0.84 -4.56 18.46
CA GLU A 45 0.62 -5.09 19.82
C GLU A 45 1.45 -6.36 20.10
N SER A 46 1.81 -7.12 19.08
CA SER A 46 2.68 -8.30 19.20
C SER A 46 4.16 -7.95 19.42
N HIS A 47 4.55 -6.70 19.24
CA HIS A 47 5.94 -6.23 19.31
C HIS A 47 6.16 -5.15 20.36
N ILE A 48 5.12 -4.40 20.71
CA ILE A 48 5.17 -3.23 21.60
C ILE A 48 4.01 -3.35 22.61
N ALA A 49 4.30 -3.21 23.88
CA ALA A 49 3.27 -3.15 24.90
C ALA A 49 2.46 -1.84 24.79
N GLY A 50 1.16 -1.91 25.08
CA GLY A 50 0.32 -0.71 25.17
C GLY A 50 0.12 0.06 23.87
N VAL A 51 -0.14 -0.65 22.74
CA VAL A 51 -0.45 0.00 21.47
C VAL A 51 -1.92 0.41 21.42
N THR A 52 -2.20 1.65 21.04
CA THR A 52 -3.56 2.18 20.86
C THR A 52 -3.69 2.92 19.53
N SER A 53 -4.92 3.18 19.09
CA SER A 53 -5.18 3.96 17.88
C SER A 53 -6.08 5.17 18.16
N LYS A 54 -5.89 6.27 17.40
CA LYS A 54 -6.69 7.48 17.50
C LYS A 54 -6.86 8.15 16.15
N ASN A 55 -8.00 8.78 15.92
CA ASN A 55 -8.15 9.72 14.81
C ASN A 55 -7.51 11.07 15.15
N LEU A 56 -6.77 11.63 14.19
CA LEU A 56 -6.32 13.02 14.24
C LEU A 56 -7.52 13.94 14.02
N PRO A 57 -7.60 15.09 14.72
CA PRO A 57 -8.70 16.02 14.51
C PRO A 57 -8.74 16.51 13.06
N ALA A 58 -9.96 16.71 12.54
CA ALA A 58 -10.16 17.24 11.20
C ALA A 58 -9.47 18.61 11.00
N ALA A 59 -9.05 18.89 9.78
CA ALA A 59 -8.37 20.14 9.43
C ALA A 59 -9.39 21.29 9.26
N THR A 60 -9.88 21.85 10.37
CA THR A 60 -10.69 23.08 10.37
C THR A 60 -9.81 24.34 10.32
N PRO A 61 -10.34 25.52 9.95
CA PRO A 61 -9.59 26.77 10.02
C PRO A 61 -8.98 27.03 11.41
N ILE A 62 -9.74 26.76 12.47
CA ILE A 62 -9.31 26.94 13.87
C ILE A 62 -8.15 25.98 14.20
N THR A 63 -8.28 24.69 13.85
CA THR A 63 -7.21 23.73 14.09
C THR A 63 -5.96 24.04 13.27
N ARG A 64 -6.08 24.65 12.09
CA ARG A 64 -4.92 25.10 11.29
C ARG A 64 -4.15 26.24 11.98
N VAL A 65 -4.86 27.22 12.56
CA VAL A 65 -4.22 28.31 13.32
C VAL A 65 -3.55 27.76 14.59
N ALA A 66 -4.28 26.95 15.38
CA ALA A 66 -3.75 26.33 16.58
C ALA A 66 -2.49 25.51 16.29
N ARG A 67 -2.48 24.72 15.20
CA ARG A 67 -1.30 23.94 14.76
C ARG A 67 -0.10 24.81 14.39
N ARG A 68 -0.31 26.00 13.79
CA ARG A 68 0.79 26.94 13.51
C ARG A 68 1.43 27.44 14.80
N VAL A 69 0.64 27.74 15.82
CA VAL A 69 1.13 28.17 17.13
C VAL A 69 1.86 27.02 17.84
N ILE A 70 1.25 25.83 17.86
CA ILE A 70 1.85 24.60 18.44
C ILE A 70 3.17 24.25 17.74
N ALA A 71 3.26 24.45 16.43
CA ALA A 71 4.49 24.20 15.68
C ALA A 71 5.67 25.10 16.10
N LEU A 72 5.42 26.21 16.80
CA LEU A 72 6.45 27.09 17.35
C LEU A 72 6.90 26.68 18.75
N LEU A 73 6.12 25.83 19.44
CA LEU A 73 6.46 25.36 20.78
C LEU A 73 7.48 24.20 20.70
N PRO A 74 8.42 24.12 21.64
CA PRO A 74 9.28 22.95 21.76
C PRO A 74 8.42 21.72 22.07
N PRO A 75 8.68 20.56 21.44
CA PRO A 75 7.94 19.33 21.71
C PRO A 75 8.20 18.85 23.15
N ASP A 76 7.15 18.49 23.87
CA ASP A 76 7.28 17.78 25.14
C ASP A 76 7.65 16.32 24.87
N ARG A 77 8.94 16.01 24.96
CA ARG A 77 9.54 14.70 24.63
C ARG A 77 9.85 13.86 25.87
N ARG A 78 9.02 13.96 26.92
CA ARG A 78 9.22 13.12 28.11
C ARG A 78 9.21 11.65 27.73
N ALA A 79 10.10 10.87 28.35
CA ALA A 79 10.18 9.43 28.12
C ALA A 79 8.89 8.67 28.51
N SER A 80 8.07 9.26 29.40
CA SER A 80 6.76 8.71 29.79
C SER A 80 5.65 8.97 28.77
N ASN A 81 5.89 9.81 27.74
CA ASN A 81 4.93 10.04 26.67
C ASN A 81 4.99 8.89 25.65
N PRO A 82 3.87 8.54 24.99
CA PRO A 82 3.84 7.50 23.97
C PRO A 82 4.64 7.89 22.71
N VAL A 83 5.02 6.90 21.92
CA VAL A 83 5.53 7.08 20.56
C VAL A 83 4.34 7.30 19.62
N GLY A 84 4.40 8.33 18.78
CA GLY A 84 3.39 8.61 17.76
C GLY A 84 3.78 8.00 16.40
N VAL A 85 2.84 7.31 15.77
CA VAL A 85 3.03 6.60 14.49
C VAL A 85 1.93 7.01 13.52
N THR A 86 2.27 7.29 12.24
CA THR A 86 1.30 7.53 11.17
C THR A 86 1.68 6.79 9.90
N TRP A 87 0.68 6.52 9.03
CA TRP A 87 0.89 5.73 7.82
C TRP A 87 1.46 6.52 6.65
N ASP A 88 1.04 7.76 6.46
CA ASP A 88 1.43 8.55 5.28
C ASP A 88 1.90 9.96 5.65
N GLU A 89 2.53 10.64 4.70
CA GLU A 89 3.12 11.97 4.85
C GLU A 89 2.12 13.06 5.26
N ASN A 90 0.85 12.95 4.87
CA ASN A 90 -0.17 13.94 5.23
C ASN A 90 -0.56 13.80 6.70
N ALA A 91 -0.79 12.57 7.15
CA ALA A 91 -0.98 12.27 8.57
C ALA A 91 0.29 12.61 9.38
N GLY A 92 1.49 12.35 8.83
CA GLY A 92 2.77 12.76 9.41
C GLY A 92 2.87 14.27 9.61
N ALA A 93 2.44 15.07 8.65
CA ALA A 93 2.41 16.53 8.80
C ALA A 93 1.49 16.99 9.93
N LEU A 94 0.39 16.29 10.18
CA LEU A 94 -0.49 16.55 11.32
C LEU A 94 0.17 16.10 12.63
N LEU A 95 0.80 14.92 12.65
CA LEU A 95 1.52 14.42 13.80
C LEU A 95 2.66 15.33 14.24
N ALA A 96 3.34 15.99 13.29
CA ALA A 96 4.42 16.94 13.58
C ALA A 96 4.02 18.08 14.52
N THR A 97 2.72 18.37 14.64
CA THR A 97 2.16 19.40 15.50
C THR A 97 1.50 18.83 16.77
N THR A 98 1.51 17.53 16.96
CA THR A 98 0.98 16.89 18.17
C THR A 98 1.99 17.05 19.31
N THR A 99 1.53 17.50 20.47
CA THR A 99 2.34 17.61 21.69
C THR A 99 2.30 16.31 22.50
N ARG A 100 3.20 16.18 23.47
CA ARG A 100 3.24 15.05 24.42
C ARG A 100 3.48 13.68 23.74
N LEU A 101 4.43 13.65 22.82
CA LEU A 101 4.96 12.42 22.24
C LEU A 101 6.46 12.33 22.52
N SER A 102 6.92 11.16 22.96
CA SER A 102 8.35 10.91 23.18
C SER A 102 9.13 10.89 21.86
N ALA A 103 8.52 10.30 20.84
CA ALA A 103 9.05 10.27 19.48
C ALA A 103 7.90 10.24 18.43
N ARG A 104 8.22 10.55 17.17
CA ARG A 104 7.28 10.62 16.03
C ARG A 104 7.83 9.89 14.85
N TYR A 105 7.03 9.00 14.27
CA TYR A 105 7.37 8.22 13.09
C TYR A 105 6.26 8.31 12.05
N SER A 106 6.62 8.36 10.77
CA SER A 106 5.64 8.43 9.69
C SER A 106 6.09 7.63 8.47
N GLY A 107 5.12 6.98 7.84
CA GLY A 107 5.28 6.54 6.45
C GLY A 107 5.31 7.74 5.50
N VAL A 108 5.92 7.55 4.34
CA VAL A 108 5.91 8.47 3.20
C VAL A 108 5.64 7.64 1.94
N VAL A 109 4.50 7.86 1.31
CA VAL A 109 4.03 7.03 0.20
C VAL A 109 4.19 7.73 -1.14
N TRP A 110 3.57 8.91 -1.32
CA TRP A 110 3.47 9.56 -2.64
C TRP A 110 4.37 10.78 -2.82
N LEU A 111 5.01 11.28 -1.78
CA LEU A 111 5.73 12.54 -1.79
C LEU A 111 6.87 12.57 -2.80
N THR A 112 7.65 11.49 -2.91
CA THR A 112 8.81 11.39 -3.81
C THR A 112 8.41 11.57 -5.27
N ASP A 113 7.35 10.92 -5.69
CA ASP A 113 6.78 11.08 -7.04
C ASP A 113 6.16 12.46 -7.24
N GLY A 114 5.55 13.00 -6.20
CA GLY A 114 5.03 14.36 -6.20
C GLY A 114 6.14 15.40 -6.42
N VAL A 115 7.26 15.25 -5.70
CA VAL A 115 8.44 16.12 -5.82
C VAL A 115 9.07 16.01 -7.20
N ALA A 116 9.22 14.80 -7.72
CA ALA A 116 9.79 14.57 -9.05
C ALA A 116 8.95 15.23 -10.17
N ARG A 117 7.62 15.20 -10.04
CA ARG A 117 6.71 15.77 -11.06
C ARG A 117 6.49 17.27 -10.95
N GLN A 118 6.48 17.83 -9.74
CA GLN A 118 5.99 19.19 -9.46
C GLN A 118 7.04 20.12 -8.84
N GLY A 119 8.23 19.59 -8.57
CA GLY A 119 9.30 20.30 -7.90
C GLY A 119 9.13 20.42 -6.37
N GLY A 120 10.24 20.44 -5.65
CA GLY A 120 10.24 20.42 -4.18
C GLY A 120 9.63 21.65 -3.51
N GLY A 121 9.63 22.81 -4.19
CA GLY A 121 9.08 24.06 -3.65
C GLY A 121 7.61 23.96 -3.25
N ARG A 122 6.80 23.24 -4.03
CA ARG A 122 5.38 23.00 -3.75
C ARG A 122 5.16 22.26 -2.41
N PHE A 123 6.11 21.45 -1.99
CA PHE A 123 6.04 20.61 -0.80
C PHE A 123 6.85 21.17 0.39
N ALA A 124 7.24 22.45 0.37
CA ALA A 124 8.10 23.05 1.40
C ALA A 124 7.51 22.96 2.83
N SER A 125 6.18 23.09 2.98
CA SER A 125 5.51 22.91 4.28
C SER A 125 5.56 21.48 4.77
N LEU A 126 5.37 20.50 3.87
CA LEU A 126 5.45 19.08 4.17
C LEU A 126 6.89 18.68 4.51
N ARG A 127 7.88 19.17 3.76
CA ARG A 127 9.31 19.03 4.09
C ARG A 127 9.60 19.50 5.52
N ARG A 128 9.13 20.69 5.89
CA ARG A 128 9.35 21.24 7.24
C ARG A 128 8.70 20.37 8.33
N ALA A 129 7.52 19.84 8.06
CA ALA A 129 6.82 18.94 9.00
C ALA A 129 7.55 17.61 9.17
N LEU A 130 7.93 16.96 8.07
CA LEU A 130 8.61 15.65 8.10
C LEU A 130 10.01 15.75 8.73
N ARG A 131 10.71 16.87 8.60
CA ARG A 131 11.99 17.12 9.31
C ARG A 131 11.86 17.14 10.84
N ARG A 132 10.65 17.16 11.39
CA ARG A 132 10.37 17.10 12.85
C ARG A 132 10.11 15.66 13.34
N MET A 133 10.11 14.68 12.44
CA MET A 133 10.01 13.28 12.81
C MET A 133 11.32 12.77 13.39
N ASP A 134 11.26 11.69 14.12
CA ASP A 134 12.43 10.96 14.64
C ASP A 134 12.86 9.85 13.67
N GLY A 135 11.94 9.40 12.79
CA GLY A 135 12.22 8.50 11.68
C GLY A 135 11.08 8.49 10.67
N LEU A 136 11.42 8.13 9.45
CA LEU A 136 10.49 7.98 8.35
C LEU A 136 10.67 6.59 7.71
N TRP A 137 9.62 6.06 7.10
CA TRP A 137 9.76 4.90 6.24
C TRP A 137 9.07 5.11 4.90
N VAL A 138 9.55 4.38 3.92
CA VAL A 138 9.02 4.33 2.54
C VAL A 138 8.74 2.88 2.17
N LEU A 139 7.88 2.67 1.17
CA LEU A 139 7.47 1.34 0.73
C LEU A 139 8.33 0.78 -0.42
N SER A 140 9.28 1.56 -0.91
CA SER A 140 10.22 1.16 -1.97
C SER A 140 11.62 1.66 -1.64
N ASP A 141 12.64 0.83 -1.81
CA ASP A 141 14.03 1.25 -1.65
C ASP A 141 14.37 2.40 -2.60
N ALA A 142 13.78 2.41 -3.80
CA ALA A 142 13.94 3.48 -4.77
C ALA A 142 13.46 4.87 -4.28
N GLN A 143 12.68 4.94 -3.21
CA GLN A 143 12.23 6.20 -2.60
C GLN A 143 13.22 6.75 -1.56
N VAL A 144 14.11 5.92 -1.01
CA VAL A 144 14.99 6.29 0.13
C VAL A 144 15.88 7.48 -0.22
N ALA A 145 16.70 7.35 -1.27
CA ALA A 145 17.61 8.41 -1.67
C ALA A 145 16.90 9.70 -2.14
N PRO A 146 15.85 9.64 -2.98
CA PRO A 146 15.08 10.84 -3.36
C PRO A 146 14.43 11.55 -2.17
N LEU A 147 13.88 10.81 -1.19
CA LEU A 147 13.28 11.42 0.00
C LEU A 147 14.36 12.07 0.88
N ALA A 148 15.47 11.40 1.13
CA ALA A 148 16.58 11.95 1.91
C ALA A 148 17.13 13.24 1.26
N ALA A 149 17.33 13.24 -0.06
CA ALA A 149 17.78 14.41 -0.82
C ALA A 149 16.76 15.56 -0.73
N PHE A 150 15.46 15.27 -0.85
CA PHE A 150 14.42 16.29 -0.70
C PHE A 150 14.41 16.90 0.71
N LEU A 151 14.57 16.09 1.73
CA LEU A 151 14.57 16.57 3.12
C LEU A 151 15.85 17.37 3.44
N GLY A 152 16.98 17.01 2.88
CA GLY A 152 18.26 17.71 3.02
C GLY A 152 19.02 17.34 4.29
N GLU A 153 20.16 18.00 4.50
CA GLU A 153 21.05 17.73 5.62
C GLU A 153 20.36 17.83 6.99
N GLY A 154 20.73 16.94 7.93
CA GLY A 154 20.11 16.85 9.25
C GLY A 154 18.65 16.36 9.23
N ALA A 155 18.23 15.70 8.17
CA ALA A 155 16.93 15.05 8.10
C ALA A 155 16.85 13.81 9.00
N PRO A 156 15.64 13.40 9.44
CA PRO A 156 15.47 12.12 10.12
C PRO A 156 15.88 10.95 9.21
N PRO A 157 16.28 9.81 9.80
CA PRO A 157 16.59 8.61 9.02
C PRO A 157 15.36 8.15 8.23
N VAL A 158 15.61 7.67 7.00
CA VAL A 158 14.60 7.09 6.11
C VAL A 158 14.86 5.60 5.97
N HIS A 159 13.86 4.79 6.30
CA HIS A 159 13.94 3.35 6.29
C HIS A 159 13.08 2.76 5.15
N TYR A 160 13.57 1.72 4.51
CA TYR A 160 12.75 0.92 3.63
C TYR A 160 11.97 -0.12 4.44
N VAL A 161 10.65 -0.16 4.27
CA VAL A 161 9.74 -1.09 4.92
C VAL A 161 8.86 -1.73 3.87
N ARG A 162 8.99 -3.04 3.66
CA ARG A 162 8.11 -3.78 2.74
C ARG A 162 6.70 -3.87 3.29
N PHE A 163 5.74 -3.57 2.43
CA PHE A 163 4.31 -3.66 2.73
C PHE A 163 3.86 -5.11 2.94
N GLY A 164 2.70 -5.28 3.53
CA GLY A 164 2.05 -6.56 3.73
C GLY A 164 0.53 -6.42 3.71
N VAL A 165 -0.16 -7.51 3.39
CA VAL A 165 -1.62 -7.60 3.30
C VAL A 165 -2.18 -8.61 4.29
N ASP A 166 -3.46 -8.47 4.62
CA ASP A 166 -4.18 -9.40 5.49
C ASP A 166 -4.55 -10.67 4.72
N GLN A 167 -3.72 -11.71 4.87
CA GLN A 167 -3.94 -13.01 4.22
C GLN A 167 -5.13 -13.78 4.83
N ASP A 168 -5.60 -13.40 6.01
CA ASP A 168 -6.78 -14.00 6.64
C ASP A 168 -8.08 -13.43 6.07
N PHE A 169 -8.04 -12.20 5.57
CA PHE A 169 -9.11 -11.58 4.82
C PHE A 169 -9.06 -11.95 3.33
N PHE A 170 -7.90 -11.79 2.67
CA PHE A 170 -7.65 -12.21 1.27
C PHE A 170 -7.19 -13.67 1.24
N ARG A 171 -8.09 -14.57 1.61
CA ARG A 171 -7.77 -16.00 1.77
C ARG A 171 -7.49 -16.65 0.44
N HIS A 172 -6.56 -17.60 0.47
CA HIS A 172 -6.37 -18.53 -0.65
C HIS A 172 -7.70 -19.17 -1.07
N ALA A 173 -7.98 -19.17 -2.37
CA ALA A 173 -9.16 -19.78 -2.98
C ALA A 173 -8.74 -20.72 -4.11
N PRO A 174 -9.47 -21.82 -4.38
CA PRO A 174 -9.19 -22.70 -5.50
C PRO A 174 -9.12 -21.94 -6.83
N TYR A 175 -8.25 -22.38 -7.73
CA TYR A 175 -8.13 -21.78 -9.06
C TYR A 175 -9.45 -21.95 -9.84
N PRO A 176 -9.98 -20.89 -10.50
CA PRO A 176 -11.30 -20.94 -11.11
C PRO A 176 -11.34 -21.76 -12.39
N ILE A 177 -12.50 -22.37 -12.65
CA ILE A 177 -12.74 -23.11 -13.90
C ILE A 177 -13.03 -22.16 -15.06
N ARG A 178 -13.77 -21.06 -14.79
CA ARG A 178 -14.13 -20.06 -15.81
C ARG A 178 -13.04 -19.01 -15.90
N PRO A 179 -12.48 -18.76 -17.09
CA PRO A 179 -11.40 -17.80 -17.24
C PRO A 179 -11.89 -16.36 -17.03
N LEU A 180 -11.30 -15.69 -16.05
CA LEU A 180 -11.57 -14.29 -15.71
C LEU A 180 -10.25 -13.54 -15.54
N VAL A 181 -10.10 -12.44 -16.28
CA VAL A 181 -9.02 -11.47 -16.10
C VAL A 181 -9.52 -10.29 -15.29
N VAL A 182 -8.79 -9.94 -14.25
CA VAL A 182 -9.14 -8.83 -13.36
C VAL A 182 -8.03 -7.78 -13.35
N SER A 183 -8.40 -6.53 -13.40
CA SER A 183 -7.53 -5.41 -13.07
C SER A 183 -8.20 -4.48 -12.07
N VAL A 184 -7.49 -4.09 -11.03
CA VAL A 184 -8.03 -3.22 -9.98
C VAL A 184 -7.06 -2.08 -9.72
N GLY A 185 -7.60 -0.88 -9.51
CA GLY A 185 -6.84 0.26 -8.99
C GLY A 185 -7.29 1.60 -9.53
N GLY A 186 -7.39 2.56 -8.61
CA GLY A 186 -7.71 3.96 -8.87
C GLY A 186 -6.60 4.93 -8.49
N ASP A 187 -5.39 4.44 -8.28
CA ASP A 187 -4.20 5.25 -8.02
C ASP A 187 -3.86 6.09 -9.27
N ARG A 188 -3.37 7.30 -9.07
CA ARG A 188 -3.00 8.25 -10.12
C ARG A 188 -1.90 7.76 -11.06
N ASP A 189 -1.06 6.81 -10.62
CA ASP A 189 0.03 6.25 -11.40
C ASP A 189 -0.37 4.93 -12.09
N ARG A 190 -1.67 4.59 -12.11
CA ARG A 190 -2.21 3.57 -13.01
C ARG A 190 -2.16 4.05 -14.46
N ASP A 191 -1.97 3.11 -15.37
CA ASP A 191 -1.96 3.35 -16.81
C ASP A 191 -3.17 2.67 -17.50
N PRO A 192 -4.35 3.31 -17.46
CA PRO A 192 -5.54 2.73 -18.07
C PRO A 192 -5.42 2.58 -19.60
N GLU A 193 -4.64 3.43 -20.27
CA GLU A 193 -4.46 3.38 -21.71
C GLU A 193 -3.74 2.09 -22.13
N THR A 194 -2.57 1.83 -21.53
CA THR A 194 -1.82 0.58 -21.75
C THR A 194 -2.63 -0.64 -21.34
N LEU A 195 -3.33 -0.58 -20.20
CA LEU A 195 -4.18 -1.67 -19.73
C LEU A 195 -5.29 -2.01 -20.74
N LEU A 196 -6.07 -1.01 -21.16
CA LEU A 196 -7.20 -1.24 -22.07
C LEU A 196 -6.75 -1.74 -23.45
N ARG A 197 -5.58 -1.29 -23.97
CA ARG A 197 -4.98 -1.87 -25.16
C ARG A 197 -4.65 -3.36 -24.98
N ALA A 198 -4.04 -3.73 -23.84
CA ALA A 198 -3.77 -5.12 -23.53
C ALA A 198 -5.05 -5.96 -23.45
N MET A 199 -6.11 -5.43 -22.82
CA MET A 199 -7.42 -6.10 -22.72
C MET A 199 -8.07 -6.24 -24.10
N ALA A 200 -7.92 -5.29 -25.00
CA ALA A 200 -8.40 -5.38 -26.38
C ALA A 200 -7.72 -6.51 -27.16
N THR A 201 -6.40 -6.64 -27.02
CA THR A 201 -5.61 -7.72 -27.63
C THR A 201 -6.05 -9.09 -27.07
N LEU A 202 -6.14 -9.21 -25.75
CA LEU A 202 -6.59 -10.42 -25.08
C LEU A 202 -7.99 -10.85 -25.54
N ARG A 203 -8.92 -9.91 -25.64
CA ARG A 203 -10.29 -10.15 -26.08
C ARG A 203 -10.42 -10.65 -27.52
N LYS A 204 -9.52 -10.20 -28.41
CA LYS A 204 -9.47 -10.70 -29.79
C LYS A 204 -9.03 -12.17 -29.85
N VAL A 205 -8.05 -12.56 -29.04
CA VAL A 205 -7.49 -13.91 -29.01
C VAL A 205 -8.42 -14.88 -28.24
N ARG A 206 -8.98 -14.44 -27.14
CA ARG A 206 -9.84 -15.23 -26.23
C ARG A 206 -11.17 -14.53 -25.99
N PRO A 207 -12.12 -14.64 -26.94
CA PRO A 207 -13.45 -14.03 -26.81
C PRO A 207 -14.32 -14.67 -25.73
N ASP A 208 -13.97 -15.82 -25.20
CA ASP A 208 -14.62 -16.54 -24.10
C ASP A 208 -14.25 -16.01 -22.71
N VAL A 209 -13.15 -15.26 -22.58
CA VAL A 209 -12.63 -14.77 -21.29
C VAL A 209 -13.46 -13.58 -20.80
N GLU A 210 -13.96 -13.66 -19.58
CA GLU A 210 -14.53 -12.49 -18.88
C GLU A 210 -13.41 -11.53 -18.49
N ILE A 211 -13.64 -10.22 -18.67
CA ILE A 211 -12.66 -9.17 -18.28
C ILE A 211 -13.37 -8.13 -17.41
N VAL A 212 -12.88 -7.95 -16.19
CA VAL A 212 -13.39 -6.93 -15.26
C VAL A 212 -12.25 -5.99 -14.87
N VAL A 213 -12.46 -4.70 -15.13
CA VAL A 213 -11.52 -3.63 -14.79
C VAL A 213 -12.16 -2.66 -13.81
N GLN A 214 -11.64 -2.57 -12.60
CA GLN A 214 -12.00 -1.49 -11.69
C GLN A 214 -11.13 -0.28 -11.98
N SER A 215 -11.74 0.80 -12.46
CA SER A 215 -11.04 2.03 -12.83
C SER A 215 -11.97 3.24 -12.75
N LYS A 216 -11.38 4.42 -12.53
CA LYS A 216 -12.06 5.72 -12.65
C LYS A 216 -11.72 6.43 -13.97
N THR A 217 -11.19 5.69 -14.93
CA THR A 217 -10.84 6.27 -16.24
C THR A 217 -12.07 6.75 -16.99
N SER A 218 -11.91 7.81 -17.77
CA SER A 218 -12.91 8.29 -18.74
C SER A 218 -12.68 7.72 -20.15
N ILE A 219 -11.70 6.84 -20.32
CA ILE A 219 -11.43 6.19 -21.62
C ILE A 219 -12.50 5.11 -21.84
N ASP A 220 -13.14 5.15 -23.00
CA ASP A 220 -14.11 4.14 -23.39
C ASP A 220 -13.46 2.74 -23.45
N PRO A 221 -14.02 1.75 -22.76
CA PRO A 221 -13.46 0.42 -22.75
C PRO A 221 -13.66 -0.27 -24.10
N PRO A 222 -12.75 -1.16 -24.51
CA PRO A 222 -12.98 -2.03 -25.64
C PRO A 222 -14.23 -2.90 -25.47
N ALA A 223 -14.86 -3.30 -26.58
CA ALA A 223 -16.03 -4.16 -26.55
C ALA A 223 -15.77 -5.46 -25.75
N GLY A 224 -16.67 -5.78 -24.81
CA GLY A 224 -16.56 -6.95 -23.95
C GLY A 224 -15.64 -6.80 -22.74
N VAL A 225 -15.11 -5.60 -22.46
CA VAL A 225 -14.42 -5.27 -21.22
C VAL A 225 -15.41 -4.56 -20.29
N ASN A 226 -15.67 -5.15 -19.12
CA ASN A 226 -16.55 -4.56 -18.12
C ASN A 226 -15.74 -3.64 -17.18
N VAL A 227 -16.03 -2.35 -17.21
CA VAL A 227 -15.40 -1.36 -16.31
C VAL A 227 -16.33 -0.99 -15.18
N VAL A 228 -15.87 -1.15 -13.94
CA VAL A 228 -16.59 -0.78 -12.71
C VAL A 228 -15.87 0.34 -11.97
N PRO A 229 -16.60 1.34 -11.41
CA PRO A 229 -15.95 2.53 -10.85
C PRO A 229 -15.37 2.31 -9.46
N TYR A 230 -15.96 1.44 -8.66
CA TYR A 230 -15.59 1.19 -7.27
C TYR A 230 -15.99 -0.21 -6.84
N LEU A 231 -15.20 -0.79 -5.94
CA LEU A 231 -15.49 -2.07 -5.27
C LEU A 231 -15.16 -1.94 -3.77
N THR A 232 -16.03 -2.46 -2.92
CA THR A 232 -15.75 -2.63 -1.49
C THR A 232 -14.68 -3.70 -1.27
N HIS A 233 -14.08 -3.79 -0.08
CA HIS A 233 -13.09 -4.84 0.21
C HIS A 233 -13.66 -6.26 0.05
N THR A 234 -14.94 -6.46 0.40
CA THR A 234 -15.61 -7.76 0.20
C THR A 234 -15.75 -8.09 -1.28
N GLU A 235 -16.25 -7.12 -2.08
CA GLU A 235 -16.37 -7.32 -3.54
C GLU A 235 -15.01 -7.54 -4.20
N LEU A 236 -13.95 -6.86 -3.74
CA LEU A 236 -12.57 -7.08 -4.20
C LEU A 236 -12.11 -8.50 -3.88
N ARG A 237 -12.28 -8.94 -2.64
CA ARG A 237 -11.92 -10.29 -2.21
C ARG A 237 -12.63 -11.35 -3.05
N ASP A 238 -13.94 -11.18 -3.25
CA ASP A 238 -14.76 -12.11 -3.99
C ASP A 238 -14.42 -12.09 -5.50
N LEU A 239 -14.05 -10.93 -6.04
CA LEU A 239 -13.57 -10.79 -7.41
C LEU A 239 -12.21 -11.49 -7.60
N TYR A 240 -11.25 -11.29 -6.68
CA TYR A 240 -9.98 -12.02 -6.72
C TYR A 240 -10.18 -13.54 -6.61
N ALA A 241 -11.07 -14.00 -5.73
CA ALA A 241 -11.35 -15.43 -5.60
C ALA A 241 -11.85 -16.08 -6.91
N ARG A 242 -12.47 -15.33 -7.81
CA ARG A 242 -12.94 -15.77 -9.13
C ARG A 242 -11.93 -15.54 -10.26
N ALA A 243 -10.91 -14.70 -10.05
CA ALA A 243 -9.96 -14.36 -11.10
C ALA A 243 -9.04 -15.53 -11.46
N SER A 244 -8.71 -15.70 -12.74
CA SER A 244 -7.66 -16.62 -13.21
C SER A 244 -6.29 -15.91 -13.21
N VAL A 245 -6.27 -14.62 -13.49
CA VAL A 245 -5.07 -13.78 -13.48
C VAL A 245 -5.44 -12.33 -13.16
N VAL A 246 -4.56 -11.66 -12.42
CA VAL A 246 -4.67 -10.22 -12.19
C VAL A 246 -3.63 -9.47 -13.01
N VAL A 247 -4.07 -8.45 -13.77
CA VAL A 247 -3.21 -7.67 -14.67
C VAL A 247 -3.18 -6.22 -14.22
N ILE A 248 -1.98 -5.66 -14.05
CA ILE A 248 -1.80 -4.31 -13.55
C ILE A 248 -0.85 -3.53 -14.47
N ALA A 249 -1.34 -2.44 -15.05
CA ALA A 249 -0.52 -1.48 -15.78
C ALA A 249 -0.33 -0.21 -14.97
N THR A 250 0.93 0.24 -14.84
CA THR A 250 1.29 1.48 -14.15
C THR A 250 2.22 2.32 -15.00
N ARG A 251 2.17 3.62 -14.80
CA ARG A 251 3.15 4.58 -15.30
C ARG A 251 4.43 4.53 -14.47
N PRO A 252 5.55 5.10 -14.94
CA PRO A 252 6.76 5.21 -14.15
C PRO A 252 6.48 5.88 -12.79
N ASN A 253 6.88 5.24 -11.70
CA ASN A 253 6.72 5.75 -10.34
C ASN A 253 7.74 5.09 -9.41
N LEU A 254 7.98 5.71 -8.23
CA LEU A 254 8.89 5.20 -7.20
C LEU A 254 8.17 4.51 -6.04
N HIS A 255 6.86 4.77 -5.85
CA HIS A 255 6.08 4.27 -4.71
C HIS A 255 5.42 2.91 -4.95
N VAL A 256 5.90 2.16 -5.95
CA VAL A 256 5.44 0.82 -6.31
C VAL A 256 3.92 0.72 -6.49
N SER A 257 3.33 1.65 -7.29
CA SER A 257 1.91 1.65 -7.63
C SER A 257 1.45 0.27 -8.08
N GLY A 258 0.37 -0.24 -7.49
CA GLY A 258 -0.15 -1.57 -7.81
C GLY A 258 0.32 -2.68 -6.89
N MET A 259 1.33 -2.46 -6.08
CA MET A 259 1.89 -3.45 -5.18
C MET A 259 0.83 -4.04 -4.23
N THR A 260 0.00 -3.21 -3.60
CA THR A 260 -1.06 -3.67 -2.68
C THR A 260 -2.03 -4.62 -3.38
N VAL A 261 -2.53 -4.23 -4.56
CA VAL A 261 -3.44 -5.07 -5.38
C VAL A 261 -2.76 -6.37 -5.80
N GLY A 262 -1.48 -6.31 -6.18
CA GLY A 262 -0.71 -7.51 -6.53
C GLY A 262 -0.58 -8.47 -5.35
N LEU A 263 -0.26 -7.97 -4.15
CA LEU A 263 -0.16 -8.80 -2.95
C LEU A 263 -1.51 -9.36 -2.50
N GLU A 264 -2.60 -8.59 -2.57
CA GLU A 264 -3.96 -9.07 -2.27
C GLU A 264 -4.40 -10.20 -3.20
N ALA A 265 -4.17 -10.03 -4.50
CA ALA A 265 -4.44 -11.05 -5.51
C ALA A 265 -3.60 -12.32 -5.27
N MET A 266 -2.30 -12.15 -5.02
CA MET A 266 -1.40 -13.26 -4.75
C MET A 266 -1.74 -13.98 -3.43
N ALA A 267 -2.15 -13.26 -2.38
CA ALA A 267 -2.67 -13.89 -1.15
C ALA A 267 -3.86 -14.80 -1.43
N THR A 268 -4.75 -14.37 -2.35
CA THR A 268 -5.91 -15.16 -2.78
C THR A 268 -5.53 -16.34 -3.71
N GLY A 269 -4.25 -16.51 -4.03
CA GLY A 269 -3.76 -17.56 -4.93
C GLY A 269 -3.95 -17.21 -6.41
N ARG A 270 -3.80 -15.92 -6.78
CA ARG A 270 -3.91 -15.48 -8.18
C ARG A 270 -2.54 -15.10 -8.73
N PRO A 271 -2.14 -15.66 -9.88
CA PRO A 271 -0.94 -15.20 -10.56
C PRO A 271 -1.12 -13.75 -11.03
N LEU A 272 0.00 -13.03 -11.09
CA LEU A 272 0.05 -11.61 -11.36
C LEU A 272 0.83 -11.31 -12.65
N VAL A 273 0.30 -10.41 -13.48
CA VAL A 273 1.05 -9.73 -14.54
C VAL A 273 1.06 -8.25 -14.25
N ILE A 274 2.24 -7.65 -14.09
CA ILE A 274 2.38 -6.25 -13.67
C ILE A 274 3.52 -5.55 -14.41
N THR A 275 3.38 -4.25 -14.65
CA THR A 275 4.48 -3.45 -15.19
C THR A 275 5.61 -3.30 -14.15
N ARG A 276 6.87 -3.42 -14.60
CA ARG A 276 8.06 -3.26 -13.78
C ARG A 276 8.38 -1.80 -13.58
N THR A 277 8.31 -1.32 -12.35
CA THR A 277 8.80 0.00 -11.92
C THR A 277 9.87 -0.18 -10.85
N PRO A 278 10.68 0.85 -10.54
CA PRO A 278 11.66 0.77 -9.46
C PRO A 278 11.05 0.27 -8.15
N GLY A 279 11.69 -0.72 -7.50
CA GLY A 279 11.21 -1.35 -6.26
C GLY A 279 10.23 -2.52 -6.43
N MET A 280 9.68 -2.77 -7.64
CA MET A 280 8.77 -3.91 -7.86
C MET A 280 9.45 -5.26 -7.68
N ASP A 281 10.74 -5.35 -7.99
CA ASP A 281 11.51 -6.60 -7.81
C ASP A 281 11.58 -7.03 -6.34
N ASP A 282 11.51 -6.09 -5.39
CA ASP A 282 11.50 -6.39 -3.94
C ASP A 282 10.22 -7.07 -3.47
N TYR A 283 9.13 -6.89 -4.24
CA TYR A 283 7.81 -7.47 -3.95
C TYR A 283 7.53 -8.71 -4.78
N PHE A 284 7.93 -8.73 -6.04
CA PHE A 284 7.50 -9.73 -7.02
C PHE A 284 8.67 -10.44 -7.71
N GLY A 285 9.91 -10.06 -7.42
CA GLY A 285 11.09 -10.77 -7.88
C GLY A 285 11.25 -12.13 -7.19
N GLY A 286 11.88 -13.06 -7.88
CA GLY A 286 12.20 -14.39 -7.31
C GLY A 286 11.01 -15.34 -7.17
N THR A 287 9.80 -14.98 -7.62
CA THR A 287 8.64 -15.89 -7.67
C THR A 287 8.21 -16.17 -9.10
N THR A 288 7.76 -17.39 -9.36
CA THR A 288 7.15 -17.78 -10.63
C THR A 288 5.70 -17.31 -10.76
N ALA A 289 5.11 -16.81 -9.67
CA ALA A 289 3.72 -16.39 -9.61
C ALA A 289 3.47 -14.98 -10.19
N ALA A 290 4.51 -14.18 -10.35
CA ALA A 290 4.41 -12.83 -10.91
C ALA A 290 5.23 -12.73 -12.21
N ARG A 291 4.65 -12.09 -13.21
CA ARG A 291 5.28 -11.73 -14.48
C ARG A 291 5.39 -10.21 -14.55
N MET A 292 6.61 -9.71 -14.66
CA MET A 292 6.86 -8.28 -14.76
C MET A 292 7.24 -7.90 -16.18
N VAL A 293 6.53 -6.96 -16.78
CA VAL A 293 6.74 -6.45 -18.14
C VAL A 293 7.16 -4.98 -18.13
N GLN A 294 7.69 -4.48 -19.25
CA GLN A 294 8.08 -3.07 -19.35
C GLN A 294 6.85 -2.14 -19.25
N VAL A 295 7.05 -0.96 -18.68
CA VAL A 295 6.03 0.10 -18.64
C VAL A 295 5.64 0.50 -20.06
N GLY A 296 4.33 0.59 -20.32
CA GLY A 296 3.78 0.95 -21.64
C GLY A 296 3.65 -0.22 -22.63
N ASP A 297 4.14 -1.41 -22.30
CA ASP A 297 4.11 -2.58 -23.17
C ASP A 297 2.79 -3.36 -23.00
N ALA A 298 1.77 -2.94 -23.74
CA ALA A 298 0.44 -3.58 -23.74
C ALA A 298 0.48 -4.99 -24.33
N ASP A 299 1.35 -5.26 -25.30
CA ASP A 299 1.43 -6.55 -25.97
C ASP A 299 2.08 -7.59 -25.06
N ALA A 300 3.11 -7.21 -24.31
CA ALA A 300 3.69 -8.08 -23.29
C ALA A 300 2.71 -8.38 -22.15
N LEU A 301 1.93 -7.38 -21.68
CA LEU A 301 0.87 -7.60 -20.68
C LEU A 301 -0.16 -8.62 -21.16
N ALA A 302 -0.64 -8.46 -22.41
CA ALA A 302 -1.61 -9.39 -23.00
C ALA A 302 -1.00 -10.79 -23.17
N SER A 303 0.22 -10.90 -23.69
CA SER A 303 0.89 -12.17 -23.97
C SER A 303 1.14 -12.99 -22.68
N GLU A 304 1.61 -12.34 -21.61
CA GLU A 304 1.84 -13.03 -20.33
C GLU A 304 0.52 -13.44 -19.66
N ALA A 305 -0.54 -12.62 -19.78
CA ALA A 305 -1.87 -13.02 -19.30
C ALA A 305 -2.44 -14.20 -20.08
N LEU A 306 -2.31 -14.21 -21.42
CA LEU A 306 -2.74 -15.31 -22.28
C LEU A 306 -2.04 -16.62 -21.92
N ARG A 307 -0.72 -16.63 -21.70
CA ARG A 307 0.03 -17.81 -21.27
C ARG A 307 -0.52 -18.45 -19.99
N LEU A 308 -0.90 -17.63 -19.02
CA LEU A 308 -1.48 -18.10 -17.76
C LEU A 308 -2.90 -18.66 -17.94
N LEU A 309 -3.62 -18.21 -18.97
CA LEU A 309 -4.96 -18.67 -19.30
C LEU A 309 -4.97 -19.93 -20.19
N GLU A 310 -3.91 -20.16 -20.98
CA GLU A 310 -3.79 -21.30 -21.88
C GLU A 310 -3.55 -22.62 -21.14
N ASP A 311 -2.87 -22.58 -20.00
CA ASP A 311 -2.58 -23.74 -19.16
C ASP A 311 -3.14 -23.55 -17.73
N PRO A 312 -4.39 -23.97 -17.46
CA PRO A 312 -4.99 -23.87 -16.14
C PRO A 312 -4.23 -24.62 -15.03
N VAL A 313 -3.48 -25.67 -15.38
CA VAL A 313 -2.67 -26.43 -14.40
C VAL A 313 -1.47 -25.59 -13.98
N ALA A 314 -0.76 -25.01 -14.95
CA ALA A 314 0.33 -24.07 -14.65
C ALA A 314 -0.20 -22.81 -13.95
N GLY A 315 -1.38 -22.31 -14.33
CA GLY A 315 -2.05 -21.18 -13.65
C GLY A 315 -2.35 -21.48 -12.18
N ALA A 316 -2.88 -22.66 -11.87
CA ALA A 316 -3.13 -23.11 -10.50
C ALA A 316 -1.82 -23.25 -9.71
N ALA A 317 -0.79 -23.86 -10.27
CA ALA A 317 0.53 -23.99 -9.63
C ALA A 317 1.17 -22.62 -9.36
N ALA A 318 1.02 -21.66 -10.29
CA ALA A 318 1.44 -20.27 -10.08
C ALA A 318 0.64 -19.60 -8.95
N GLY A 319 -0.65 -19.90 -8.83
CA GLY A 319 -1.51 -19.44 -7.75
C GLY A 319 -1.08 -19.92 -6.37
N GLU A 320 -0.72 -21.21 -6.24
CA GLU A 320 -0.15 -21.76 -5.01
C GLU A 320 1.18 -21.06 -4.64
N ALA A 321 2.06 -20.88 -5.61
CA ALA A 321 3.31 -20.16 -5.42
C ALA A 321 3.07 -18.69 -5.02
N ALA A 322 2.02 -18.06 -5.55
CA ALA A 322 1.61 -16.69 -5.20
C ALA A 322 1.24 -16.58 -3.72
N SER A 323 0.35 -17.46 -3.24
CA SER A 323 -0.08 -17.47 -1.83
C SER A 323 1.08 -17.78 -0.89
N ALA A 324 1.91 -18.75 -1.23
CA ALA A 324 3.11 -19.09 -0.46
C ALA A 324 4.10 -17.91 -0.39
N HIS A 325 4.27 -17.16 -1.47
CA HIS A 325 5.12 -15.97 -1.50
C HIS A 325 4.63 -14.89 -0.52
N VAL A 326 3.33 -14.61 -0.50
CA VAL A 326 2.75 -13.61 0.42
C VAL A 326 2.86 -14.07 1.87
N THR A 327 2.49 -15.32 2.16
CA THR A 327 2.56 -15.86 3.53
C THR A 327 3.99 -15.95 4.05
N GLY A 328 4.97 -16.12 3.16
CA GLY A 328 6.40 -16.19 3.47
C GLY A 328 7.05 -14.84 3.83
N GLY A 329 6.41 -13.68 3.55
CA GLY A 329 7.10 -12.41 3.83
C GLY A 329 6.29 -11.13 3.65
N PHE A 330 5.03 -11.18 3.22
CA PHE A 330 4.25 -10.00 2.83
C PHE A 330 2.87 -9.94 3.49
N THR A 331 2.77 -10.48 4.72
CA THR A 331 1.56 -10.34 5.54
C THR A 331 1.60 -9.05 6.37
N THR A 332 0.44 -8.61 6.88
CA THR A 332 0.39 -7.47 7.81
C THR A 332 1.16 -7.73 9.11
N ALA A 333 1.32 -8.98 9.52
CA ALA A 333 2.22 -9.34 10.64
C ALA A 333 3.69 -9.03 10.32
N HIS A 334 4.15 -9.34 9.12
CA HIS A 334 5.51 -8.99 8.68
C HIS A 334 5.71 -7.47 8.55
N LEU A 335 4.69 -6.76 8.06
CA LEU A 335 4.70 -5.30 8.02
C LEU A 335 4.84 -4.71 9.42
N ALA A 336 4.00 -5.16 10.37
CA ALA A 336 4.04 -4.68 11.75
C ALA A 336 5.39 -4.94 12.41
N ALA A 337 6.01 -6.11 12.20
CA ALA A 337 7.35 -6.42 12.69
C ALA A 337 8.39 -5.41 12.18
N ARG A 338 8.38 -5.09 10.87
CA ARG A 338 9.31 -4.12 10.26
C ARG A 338 9.08 -2.70 10.77
N VAL A 339 7.83 -2.27 10.92
CA VAL A 339 7.50 -0.97 11.50
C VAL A 339 7.95 -0.91 12.96
N ALA A 340 7.73 -1.98 13.73
CA ALA A 340 8.21 -2.07 15.11
C ALA A 340 9.73 -1.92 15.21
N GLU A 341 10.50 -2.57 14.31
CA GLU A 341 11.95 -2.38 14.24
C GLU A 341 12.35 -0.92 14.02
N VAL A 342 11.65 -0.20 13.12
CA VAL A 342 11.94 1.22 12.85
C VAL A 342 11.69 2.08 14.09
N ILE A 343 10.55 1.91 14.76
CA ILE A 343 10.16 2.78 15.87
C ILE A 343 10.82 2.42 17.20
N THR A 344 11.47 1.25 17.30
CA THR A 344 12.21 0.82 18.50
C THR A 344 13.73 1.01 18.38
N ARG A 345 14.27 1.23 17.17
CA ARG A 345 15.68 1.59 16.97
C ARG A 345 15.91 3.00 17.55
N ARG A 346 16.69 3.08 18.63
CA ARG A 346 17.21 4.32 19.22
C ARG A 346 18.62 4.61 18.72
#